data_1cac55b5de6c6a47692a9efe0e84b728
#
_entry.id   1cac55b5de6c6a47692a9efe0e84b728
#
_cell.length_a   1.000
_cell.length_b   1.000
_cell.length_c   1.000
_cell.angle_alpha   90.00
_cell.angle_beta   90.00
_cell.angle_gamma   90.00
#
_symmetry.space_group_name_H-M   'P 1'
#
loop_
_entity.id
_entity.type
_entity.pdbx_description
1 polymer ?
#
loop_
_entity_poly.entity_id
_entity_poly.type
_entity_poly.pdbx_seq_one_letter_code
_entity_poly.pdbx_strand_id
1 'polypeptide(L)'
;MAVDIAQLLAFAVKNNASDLHLSAGVPPMIRVDGDMKRINMPALTHKEVHGMVYDIMNDKQRKAYEEFFETDFSFEIPKLARFRVNAFNQNRGAGAVFRNIPSTILSLDELQAPKIFRDLCMLPRGLVLVTGPTGSGKSTTLAGMVDYCNDNRPDHIITIEDPIEFVHESKRCLLNQREVKRDTLGFSEALRSALREDPDIVLVGELRDLETIRLALTAAETGHLVFGTLHTSSAAKTIDRVVDVFPGEEKEMVRSMLSESLRAVISQTLLKRTGGGRIAAHEIMIGTPAIRNLIREGKIAQMYSSIQTGQSAGMQTLDQCLTDLVAKGVVSKDEARYKASNKDAL
;
A
#
# COMPACT_ATOMS: atom_id res chain seq x y z
N MET A 1 -19.53 -25.60 24.14
CA MET A 1 -18.56 -25.92 23.08
C MET A 1 -17.52 -24.82 23.09
N ALA A 2 -16.25 -25.16 23.14
CA ALA A 2 -15.17 -24.17 22.99
C ALA A 2 -15.30 -23.54 21.61
N VAL A 3 -15.35 -22.22 21.59
CA VAL A 3 -15.44 -21.46 20.32
C VAL A 3 -14.09 -21.51 19.63
N ASP A 4 -14.06 -21.99 18.40
CA ASP A 4 -12.86 -22.03 17.58
C ASP A 4 -12.68 -20.71 16.83
N ILE A 5 -11.45 -20.19 16.82
CA ILE A 5 -11.11 -18.95 16.10
C ILE A 5 -11.40 -19.09 14.60
N ALA A 6 -11.17 -20.24 14.00
CA ALA A 6 -11.45 -20.48 12.59
C ALA A 6 -12.94 -20.32 12.25
N GLN A 7 -13.83 -20.74 13.13
CA GLN A 7 -15.28 -20.57 12.96
C GLN A 7 -15.69 -19.08 13.02
N LEU A 8 -15.12 -18.32 13.96
CA LEU A 8 -15.39 -16.87 14.07
C LEU A 8 -14.88 -16.11 12.84
N LEU A 9 -13.70 -16.45 12.35
CA LEU A 9 -13.12 -15.86 11.14
C LEU A 9 -13.92 -16.22 9.89
N ALA A 10 -14.35 -17.48 9.76
CA ALA A 10 -15.24 -17.90 8.68
C ALA A 10 -16.58 -17.14 8.71
N PHE A 11 -17.15 -16.95 9.91
CA PHE A 11 -18.36 -16.13 10.07
C PHE A 11 -18.13 -14.67 9.67
N ALA A 12 -17.01 -14.06 10.05
CA ALA A 12 -16.66 -12.69 9.68
C ALA A 12 -16.53 -12.54 8.14
N VAL A 13 -15.81 -13.46 7.49
CA VAL A 13 -15.66 -13.47 6.02
C VAL A 13 -17.01 -13.63 5.33
N LYS A 14 -17.85 -14.58 5.78
CA LYS A 14 -19.20 -14.81 5.21
C LYS A 14 -20.10 -13.59 5.30
N ASN A 15 -19.91 -12.75 6.32
CA ASN A 15 -20.69 -11.53 6.52
C ASN A 15 -20.02 -10.28 5.92
N ASN A 16 -19.01 -10.42 5.06
CA ASN A 16 -18.27 -9.34 4.46
C ASN A 16 -17.69 -8.34 5.49
N ALA A 17 -17.31 -8.85 6.67
CA ALA A 17 -16.72 -8.03 7.70
C ALA A 17 -15.28 -7.63 7.31
N SER A 18 -14.95 -6.36 7.53
CA SER A 18 -13.56 -5.89 7.38
C SER A 18 -12.66 -6.37 8.52
N ASP A 19 -13.23 -6.45 9.73
CA ASP A 19 -12.47 -6.82 10.92
C ASP A 19 -13.33 -7.69 11.87
N LEU A 20 -12.69 -8.66 12.54
CA LEU A 20 -13.21 -9.36 13.71
C LEU A 20 -12.50 -8.82 14.95
N HIS A 21 -13.24 -8.49 15.99
CA HIS A 21 -12.73 -8.01 17.26
C HIS A 21 -13.04 -9.01 18.36
N LEU A 22 -12.01 -9.50 19.03
CA LEU A 22 -12.10 -10.29 20.25
C LEU A 22 -11.62 -9.44 21.42
N SER A 23 -12.39 -9.41 22.50
CA SER A 23 -11.99 -8.69 23.72
C SER A 23 -12.59 -9.40 24.93
N ALA A 24 -11.76 -9.70 25.91
CA ALA A 24 -12.22 -10.29 27.17
C ALA A 24 -13.31 -9.45 27.82
N GLY A 25 -14.36 -10.09 28.32
CA GLY A 25 -15.49 -9.46 29.01
C GLY A 25 -16.63 -8.99 28.10
N VAL A 26 -16.53 -9.18 26.76
CA VAL A 26 -17.60 -8.85 25.82
C VAL A 26 -17.77 -9.94 24.76
N PRO A 27 -18.95 -10.05 24.13
CA PRO A 27 -19.13 -10.93 22.97
C PRO A 27 -18.21 -10.54 21.82
N PRO A 28 -17.82 -11.48 20.96
CA PRO A 28 -17.12 -11.17 19.72
C PRO A 28 -17.88 -10.14 18.89
N MET A 29 -17.17 -9.26 18.21
CA MET A 29 -17.77 -8.22 17.36
C MET A 29 -17.12 -8.25 15.98
N ILE A 30 -17.90 -7.90 14.96
CA ILE A 30 -17.43 -7.72 13.60
C ILE A 30 -17.67 -6.28 13.15
N ARG A 31 -16.79 -5.76 12.26
CA ARG A 31 -17.03 -4.48 11.60
C ARG A 31 -17.54 -4.74 10.20
N VAL A 32 -18.73 -4.25 9.89
CA VAL A 32 -19.38 -4.36 8.58
C VAL A 32 -19.80 -2.97 8.12
N ASP A 33 -19.38 -2.55 6.96
CA ASP A 33 -19.64 -1.22 6.38
C ASP A 33 -19.25 -0.04 7.32
N GLY A 34 -18.24 -0.26 8.14
CA GLY A 34 -17.75 0.72 9.13
C GLY A 34 -18.36 0.58 10.51
N ASP A 35 -19.50 -0.10 10.67
CA ASP A 35 -20.21 -0.24 11.92
C ASP A 35 -19.80 -1.49 12.71
N MET A 36 -19.70 -1.35 14.04
CA MET A 36 -19.45 -2.47 14.95
C MET A 36 -20.75 -3.21 15.26
N LYS A 37 -20.78 -4.52 14.96
CA LYS A 37 -21.92 -5.41 15.21
C LYS A 37 -21.51 -6.54 16.14
N ARG A 38 -22.28 -6.79 17.18
CA ARG A 38 -22.07 -7.93 18.10
C ARG A 38 -22.49 -9.23 17.42
N ILE A 39 -21.66 -10.27 17.58
CA ILE A 39 -22.09 -11.63 17.27
C ILE A 39 -22.97 -12.12 18.42
N ASN A 40 -24.06 -12.82 18.10
CA ASN A 40 -24.97 -13.36 19.11
C ASN A 40 -24.34 -14.56 19.81
N MET A 41 -23.44 -14.30 20.74
CA MET A 41 -22.69 -15.25 21.53
C MET A 41 -22.46 -14.71 22.94
N PRO A 42 -22.16 -15.57 23.94
CA PRO A 42 -21.75 -15.12 25.27
C PRO A 42 -20.49 -14.24 25.22
N ALA A 43 -20.31 -13.43 26.25
CA ALA A 43 -19.07 -12.70 26.46
C ALA A 43 -17.92 -13.69 26.66
N LEU A 44 -16.79 -13.42 25.99
CA LEU A 44 -15.59 -14.23 26.08
C LEU A 44 -14.82 -13.89 27.36
N THR A 45 -14.27 -14.92 28.01
CA THR A 45 -13.35 -14.75 29.13
C THR A 45 -11.93 -14.42 28.63
N HIS A 46 -11.09 -13.90 29.52
CA HIS A 46 -9.66 -13.72 29.22
C HIS A 46 -9.00 -15.02 28.71
N LYS A 47 -9.28 -16.14 29.37
CA LYS A 47 -8.71 -17.45 29.03
C LYS A 47 -9.11 -17.90 27.63
N GLU A 48 -10.34 -17.66 27.21
CA GLU A 48 -10.83 -18.03 25.88
C GLU A 48 -10.19 -17.15 24.80
N VAL A 49 -10.15 -15.83 24.99
CA VAL A 49 -9.49 -14.93 24.01
C VAL A 49 -8.00 -15.22 23.92
N HIS A 50 -7.33 -15.34 25.07
CA HIS A 50 -5.88 -15.66 25.10
C HIS A 50 -5.60 -16.99 24.39
N GLY A 51 -6.37 -18.05 24.67
CA GLY A 51 -6.20 -19.36 24.04
C GLY A 51 -6.34 -19.30 22.53
N MET A 52 -7.43 -18.69 22.02
CA MET A 52 -7.68 -18.53 20.58
C MET A 52 -6.55 -17.78 19.86
N VAL A 53 -6.04 -16.72 20.48
CA VAL A 53 -4.97 -15.89 19.91
C VAL A 53 -3.63 -16.63 19.98
N TYR A 54 -3.36 -17.33 21.07
CA TYR A 54 -2.13 -18.05 21.29
C TYR A 54 -1.98 -19.27 20.36
N ASP A 55 -3.10 -19.92 20.03
CA ASP A 55 -3.14 -21.10 19.14
C ASP A 55 -2.70 -20.78 17.70
N ILE A 56 -2.89 -19.54 17.25
CA ILE A 56 -2.48 -19.10 15.89
C ILE A 56 -1.09 -18.46 15.85
N MET A 57 -0.44 -18.28 16.98
CA MET A 57 0.91 -17.71 17.08
C MET A 57 2.00 -18.79 16.99
N ASN A 58 3.07 -18.47 16.28
CA ASN A 58 4.33 -19.22 16.37
C ASN A 58 5.10 -18.84 17.65
N ASP A 59 6.15 -19.60 17.98
CA ASP A 59 6.90 -19.42 19.23
C ASP A 59 7.54 -18.03 19.37
N LYS A 60 7.99 -17.42 18.26
CA LYS A 60 8.54 -16.06 18.26
C LYS A 60 7.47 -15.03 18.59
N GLN A 61 6.28 -15.18 18.02
CA GLN A 61 5.14 -14.29 18.25
C GLN A 61 4.62 -14.43 19.68
N ARG A 62 4.54 -15.68 20.20
CA ARG A 62 4.18 -15.96 21.60
C ARG A 62 5.13 -15.26 22.56
N LYS A 63 6.45 -15.43 22.35
CA LYS A 63 7.46 -14.76 23.16
C LYS A 63 7.32 -13.23 23.13
N ALA A 64 7.12 -12.64 21.96
CA ALA A 64 6.92 -11.21 21.83
C ALA A 64 5.64 -10.74 22.54
N TYR A 65 4.54 -11.49 22.44
CA TYR A 65 3.29 -11.18 23.11
C TYR A 65 3.41 -11.26 24.65
N GLU A 66 4.15 -12.24 25.17
CA GLU A 66 4.42 -12.35 26.61
C GLU A 66 5.33 -11.24 27.15
N GLU A 67 6.32 -10.82 26.34
CA GLU A 67 7.32 -9.82 26.75
C GLU A 67 6.77 -8.38 26.63
N PHE A 68 6.06 -8.07 25.53
CA PHE A 68 5.64 -6.70 25.18
C PHE A 68 4.14 -6.47 25.38
N PHE A 69 3.36 -7.48 25.77
CA PHE A 69 1.90 -7.43 25.94
C PHE A 69 1.11 -7.12 24.65
N GLU A 70 1.79 -7.04 23.51
CA GLU A 70 1.22 -6.84 22.21
C GLU A 70 2.10 -7.44 21.10
N THR A 71 1.49 -7.86 20.00
CA THR A 71 2.20 -8.32 18.82
C THR A 71 1.36 -8.19 17.56
N ASP A 72 2.01 -7.84 16.46
CA ASP A 72 1.43 -7.80 15.11
C ASP A 72 1.96 -8.96 14.29
N PHE A 73 1.07 -9.66 13.60
CA PHE A 73 1.44 -10.73 12.68
C PHE A 73 0.35 -10.95 11.62
N SER A 74 0.67 -11.73 10.61
CA SER A 74 -0.31 -12.22 9.65
C SER A 74 -0.35 -13.75 9.67
N PHE A 75 -1.52 -14.33 9.37
CA PHE A 75 -1.68 -15.75 9.16
C PHE A 75 -2.76 -16.02 8.12
N GLU A 76 -2.74 -17.23 7.58
CA GLU A 76 -3.66 -17.65 6.54
C GLU A 76 -4.41 -18.91 6.98
N ILE A 77 -5.71 -18.93 6.75
CA ILE A 77 -6.50 -20.14 6.79
C ILE A 77 -6.71 -20.60 5.35
N PRO A 78 -6.12 -21.74 4.93
CA PRO A 78 -6.24 -22.25 3.57
C PRO A 78 -7.69 -22.29 3.09
N LYS A 79 -7.97 -21.81 1.89
CA LYS A 79 -9.30 -21.74 1.26
C LYS A 79 -10.31 -20.79 1.94
N LEU A 80 -9.92 -20.06 2.97
CA LEU A 80 -10.79 -19.09 3.62
C LEU A 80 -10.34 -17.66 3.33
N ALA A 81 -9.26 -17.23 3.94
CA ALA A 81 -8.69 -15.89 3.79
C ALA A 81 -7.36 -15.76 4.53
N ARG A 82 -6.63 -14.69 4.23
CA ARG A 82 -5.49 -14.21 4.99
C ARG A 82 -5.94 -13.10 5.94
N PHE A 83 -5.33 -13.04 7.12
CA PHE A 83 -5.67 -12.07 8.16
C PHE A 83 -4.42 -11.39 8.70
N ARG A 84 -4.51 -10.08 8.88
CA ARG A 84 -3.58 -9.32 9.71
C ARG A 84 -4.14 -9.27 11.11
N VAL A 85 -3.34 -9.63 12.10
CA VAL A 85 -3.72 -9.70 13.51
C VAL A 85 -2.90 -8.71 14.31
N ASN A 86 -3.58 -7.91 15.13
CA ASN A 86 -2.98 -7.22 16.26
C ASN A 86 -3.55 -7.85 17.53
N ALA A 87 -2.69 -8.50 18.32
CA ALA A 87 -3.03 -9.05 19.63
C ALA A 87 -2.47 -8.14 20.72
N PHE A 88 -3.24 -7.89 21.76
CA PHE A 88 -2.87 -6.96 22.83
C PHE A 88 -3.52 -7.33 24.15
N ASN A 89 -3.00 -6.79 25.25
CA ASN A 89 -3.63 -6.86 26.57
C ASN A 89 -4.33 -5.54 26.90
N GLN A 90 -5.48 -5.61 27.56
CA GLN A 90 -6.25 -4.48 28.08
C GLN A 90 -6.77 -4.81 29.49
N ASN A 91 -7.41 -3.85 30.19
CA ASN A 91 -7.76 -3.97 31.60
C ASN A 91 -8.62 -5.20 31.97
N ARG A 92 -9.40 -5.76 31.06
CA ARG A 92 -10.21 -6.98 31.28
C ARG A 92 -9.48 -8.26 30.87
N GLY A 93 -8.29 -8.17 30.25
CA GLY A 93 -7.50 -9.28 29.76
C GLY A 93 -7.11 -9.18 28.29
N ALA A 94 -6.98 -10.32 27.62
CA ALA A 94 -6.57 -10.36 26.22
C ALA A 94 -7.60 -9.72 25.27
N GLY A 95 -7.08 -9.13 24.20
CA GLY A 95 -7.84 -8.65 23.07
C GLY A 95 -7.11 -8.93 21.76
N ALA A 96 -7.84 -8.99 20.65
CA ALA A 96 -7.27 -9.09 19.32
C ALA A 96 -8.19 -8.51 18.26
N VAL A 97 -7.60 -7.93 17.23
CA VAL A 97 -8.27 -7.47 16.02
C VAL A 97 -7.72 -8.24 14.84
N PHE A 98 -8.61 -8.86 14.09
CA PHE A 98 -8.30 -9.61 12.88
C PHE A 98 -8.85 -8.85 11.68
N ARG A 99 -7.97 -8.26 10.89
CA ARG A 99 -8.35 -7.62 9.63
C ARG A 99 -8.33 -8.62 8.50
N ASN A 100 -9.45 -8.74 7.81
CA ASN A 100 -9.54 -9.57 6.61
C ASN A 100 -8.73 -8.93 5.48
N ILE A 101 -7.80 -9.70 4.90
CA ILE A 101 -7.01 -9.29 3.74
C ILE A 101 -7.71 -9.84 2.50
N PRO A 102 -8.12 -8.98 1.54
CA PRO A 102 -8.79 -9.43 0.33
C PRO A 102 -7.93 -10.43 -0.44
N SER A 103 -8.52 -11.56 -0.86
CA SER A 103 -7.84 -12.57 -1.69
C SER A 103 -7.85 -12.23 -3.18
N THR A 104 -8.73 -11.30 -3.59
CA THR A 104 -8.90 -10.94 -5.01
C THR A 104 -8.10 -9.68 -5.32
N ILE A 105 -7.20 -9.78 -6.30
CA ILE A 105 -6.49 -8.65 -6.86
C ILE A 105 -7.36 -8.08 -7.99
N LEU A 106 -7.68 -6.78 -7.89
CA LEU A 106 -8.41 -6.08 -8.94
C LEU A 106 -7.44 -5.72 -10.07
N SER A 107 -7.86 -5.96 -11.30
CA SER A 107 -7.15 -5.55 -12.51
C SER A 107 -7.13 -4.03 -12.65
N LEU A 108 -6.20 -3.49 -13.43
CA LEU A 108 -6.15 -2.05 -13.73
C LEU A 108 -7.42 -1.56 -14.44
N ASP A 109 -8.14 -2.42 -15.16
CA ASP A 109 -9.43 -2.11 -15.78
C ASP A 109 -10.55 -1.98 -14.74
N GLU A 110 -10.64 -2.93 -13.81
CA GLU A 110 -11.60 -2.88 -12.71
C GLU A 110 -11.36 -1.68 -11.78
N LEU A 111 -10.09 -1.31 -11.59
CA LEU A 111 -9.71 -0.11 -10.84
C LEU A 111 -9.99 1.19 -11.62
N GLN A 112 -10.34 1.10 -12.90
CA GLN A 112 -10.47 2.25 -13.82
C GLN A 112 -9.19 3.11 -13.82
N ALA A 113 -8.04 2.44 -13.74
CA ALA A 113 -6.75 3.10 -13.69
C ALA A 113 -6.42 3.79 -15.02
N PRO A 114 -5.80 4.99 -14.99
CA PRO A 114 -5.33 5.67 -16.19
C PRO A 114 -4.43 4.78 -17.05
N LYS A 115 -4.53 4.91 -18.38
CA LYS A 115 -3.76 4.10 -19.34
C LYS A 115 -2.25 4.12 -19.07
N ILE A 116 -1.73 5.25 -18.62
CA ILE A 116 -0.30 5.44 -18.32
C ILE A 116 0.23 4.43 -17.30
N PHE A 117 -0.62 3.87 -16.40
CA PHE A 117 -0.18 2.85 -15.43
C PHE A 117 0.31 1.59 -16.12
N ARG A 118 -0.33 1.18 -17.23
CA ARG A 118 0.13 0.04 -18.04
C ARG A 118 1.47 0.32 -18.70
N ASP A 119 1.65 1.53 -19.22
CA ASP A 119 2.90 1.96 -19.85
C ASP A 119 4.04 1.96 -18.82
N LEU A 120 3.78 2.42 -17.60
CA LEU A 120 4.74 2.38 -16.48
C LEU A 120 5.13 0.95 -16.07
N CYS A 121 4.18 0.02 -16.08
CA CYS A 121 4.43 -1.41 -15.80
C CYS A 121 5.35 -2.08 -16.84
N MET A 122 5.38 -1.56 -18.06
CA MET A 122 6.20 -2.12 -19.15
C MET A 122 7.57 -1.46 -19.29
N LEU A 123 7.92 -0.51 -18.43
CA LEU A 123 9.25 0.10 -18.42
C LEU A 123 10.33 -0.93 -18.05
N PRO A 124 11.50 -0.86 -18.66
CA PRO A 124 12.61 -1.78 -18.34
C PRO A 124 13.25 -1.47 -16.98
N ARG A 125 13.27 -0.21 -16.58
CA ARG A 125 13.91 0.27 -15.33
C ARG A 125 13.42 1.64 -14.91
N GLY A 126 13.68 1.99 -13.69
CA GLY A 126 13.41 3.29 -13.09
C GLY A 126 12.56 3.18 -11.85
N LEU A 127 12.28 4.30 -11.22
CA LEU A 127 11.52 4.41 -9.99
C LEU A 127 10.11 4.93 -10.27
N VAL A 128 9.10 4.18 -9.82
CA VAL A 128 7.70 4.57 -9.84
C VAL A 128 7.20 4.63 -8.39
N LEU A 129 6.74 5.78 -7.96
CA LEU A 129 6.25 6.01 -6.60
C LEU A 129 4.74 6.15 -6.59
N VAL A 130 4.07 5.36 -5.73
CA VAL A 130 2.63 5.50 -5.45
C VAL A 130 2.47 6.06 -4.06
N THR A 131 1.87 7.24 -3.94
CA THR A 131 1.82 7.99 -2.68
C THR A 131 0.39 8.35 -2.29
N GLY A 132 0.21 8.78 -1.06
CA GLY A 132 -1.08 9.17 -0.52
C GLY A 132 -1.21 8.76 0.95
N PRO A 133 -2.22 9.28 1.66
CA PRO A 133 -2.44 8.96 3.06
C PRO A 133 -2.80 7.48 3.26
N THR A 134 -2.76 7.03 4.51
CA THR A 134 -3.24 5.69 4.87
C THR A 134 -4.70 5.52 4.42
N GLY A 135 -5.01 4.38 3.83
CA GLY A 135 -6.36 4.09 3.31
C GLY A 135 -6.68 4.74 1.96
N SER A 136 -5.72 5.35 1.27
CA SER A 136 -5.92 5.90 -0.08
C SER A 136 -5.94 4.86 -1.21
N GLY A 137 -5.73 3.57 -0.90
CA GLY A 137 -5.77 2.48 -1.87
C GLY A 137 -4.44 2.20 -2.58
N LYS A 138 -3.31 2.67 -2.06
CA LYS A 138 -1.97 2.45 -2.66
C LYS A 138 -1.67 0.97 -2.90
N SER A 139 -1.86 0.14 -1.88
CA SER A 139 -1.61 -1.30 -1.96
C SER A 139 -2.47 -1.97 -3.03
N THR A 140 -3.74 -1.58 -3.15
CA THR A 140 -4.65 -2.10 -4.18
C THR A 140 -4.18 -1.72 -5.59
N THR A 141 -3.79 -0.46 -5.78
CA THR A 141 -3.25 0.02 -7.06
C THR A 141 -1.95 -0.69 -7.43
N LEU A 142 -1.02 -0.81 -6.47
CA LEU A 142 0.25 -1.52 -6.69
C LEU A 142 0.03 -3.01 -6.94
N ALA A 143 -0.90 -3.66 -6.24
CA ALA A 143 -1.25 -5.06 -6.52
C ALA A 143 -1.75 -5.23 -7.96
N GLY A 144 -2.61 -4.34 -8.44
CA GLY A 144 -3.06 -4.33 -9.83
C GLY A 144 -1.93 -4.09 -10.84
N MET A 145 -0.98 -3.20 -10.52
CA MET A 145 0.20 -2.95 -11.37
C MET A 145 1.15 -4.16 -11.40
N VAL A 146 1.43 -4.76 -10.25
CA VAL A 146 2.26 -5.98 -10.15
C VAL A 146 1.60 -7.14 -10.89
N ASP A 147 0.28 -7.31 -10.73
CA ASP A 147 -0.46 -8.35 -11.44
C ASP A 147 -0.43 -8.14 -12.95
N TYR A 148 -0.54 -6.90 -13.41
CA TYR A 148 -0.37 -6.55 -14.83
C TYR A 148 1.02 -6.90 -15.36
N CYS A 149 2.09 -6.62 -14.60
CA CYS A 149 3.44 -7.08 -14.95
C CYS A 149 3.50 -8.60 -15.03
N ASN A 150 2.95 -9.27 -14.03
CA ASN A 150 2.93 -10.74 -13.91
C ASN A 150 2.20 -11.43 -15.09
N ASP A 151 1.17 -10.79 -15.65
CA ASP A 151 0.45 -11.29 -16.83
C ASP A 151 1.19 -11.04 -18.14
N ASN A 152 1.98 -9.97 -18.25
CA ASN A 152 2.47 -9.45 -19.54
C ASN A 152 3.98 -9.56 -19.73
N ARG A 153 4.76 -9.86 -18.69
CA ARG A 153 6.24 -9.90 -18.73
C ARG A 153 6.78 -11.25 -18.26
N PRO A 154 7.85 -11.78 -18.88
CA PRO A 154 8.51 -13.01 -18.44
C PRO A 154 9.69 -12.68 -17.49
N ASP A 155 9.41 -11.99 -16.39
CA ASP A 155 10.41 -11.37 -15.50
C ASP A 155 10.40 -12.02 -14.11
N HIS A 156 11.38 -11.65 -13.28
CA HIS A 156 11.41 -11.98 -11.85
C HIS A 156 10.97 -10.76 -11.02
N ILE A 157 9.89 -10.90 -10.29
CA ILE A 157 9.34 -9.87 -9.40
C ILE A 157 9.64 -10.25 -7.95
N ILE A 158 10.23 -9.34 -7.19
CA ILE A 158 10.39 -9.48 -5.74
C ILE A 158 9.59 -8.38 -5.06
N THR A 159 8.74 -8.73 -4.10
CA THR A 159 8.08 -7.76 -3.23
C THR A 159 8.60 -7.84 -1.80
N ILE A 160 8.72 -6.69 -1.14
CA ILE A 160 9.12 -6.55 0.27
C ILE A 160 8.03 -5.74 0.96
N GLU A 161 7.30 -6.35 1.89
CA GLU A 161 6.07 -5.78 2.44
C GLU A 161 5.99 -5.97 3.97
N ASP A 162 5.25 -5.10 4.66
CA ASP A 162 5.06 -5.15 6.12
C ASP A 162 3.61 -4.78 6.51
N PRO A 163 2.68 -5.77 6.50
CA PRO A 163 2.75 -7.13 5.95
C PRO A 163 2.37 -7.21 4.47
N ILE A 164 2.41 -8.43 3.90
CA ILE A 164 1.84 -8.72 2.57
C ILE A 164 0.33 -8.52 2.63
N GLU A 165 -0.19 -7.58 1.81
CA GLU A 165 -1.63 -7.28 1.74
C GLU A 165 -2.36 -8.08 0.64
N PHE A 166 -1.68 -8.45 -0.44
CA PHE A 166 -2.21 -9.27 -1.54
C PHE A 166 -1.24 -10.38 -1.88
N VAL A 167 -1.73 -11.60 -1.90
CA VAL A 167 -0.91 -12.75 -2.32
C VAL A 167 -1.04 -12.94 -3.82
N HIS A 168 0.09 -12.90 -4.51
CA HIS A 168 0.18 -13.14 -5.94
C HIS A 168 0.61 -14.58 -6.24
N GLU A 169 0.00 -15.18 -7.24
CA GLU A 169 0.50 -16.41 -7.83
C GLU A 169 1.44 -16.07 -9.00
N SER A 170 2.54 -16.81 -9.15
CA SER A 170 3.41 -16.67 -10.34
C SER A 170 2.63 -17.08 -11.60
N LYS A 171 2.56 -16.19 -12.57
CA LYS A 171 1.92 -16.40 -13.87
C LYS A 171 2.98 -16.49 -14.96
N ARG A 172 3.25 -15.42 -15.70
CA ARG A 172 4.37 -15.34 -16.63
C ARG A 172 5.68 -14.95 -15.95
N CYS A 173 5.59 -14.21 -14.83
CA CYS A 173 6.73 -13.90 -14.00
C CYS A 173 6.97 -14.99 -12.95
N LEU A 174 8.21 -15.14 -12.53
CA LEU A 174 8.51 -15.67 -11.20
C LEU A 174 8.24 -14.56 -10.19
N LEU A 175 7.41 -14.81 -9.18
CA LEU A 175 7.05 -13.81 -8.19
C LEU A 175 7.34 -14.32 -6.78
N ASN A 176 8.22 -13.61 -6.07
CA ASN A 176 8.60 -13.90 -4.70
C ASN A 176 8.21 -12.73 -3.79
N GLN A 177 7.38 -13.00 -2.79
CA GLN A 177 6.93 -12.01 -1.81
C GLN A 177 7.60 -12.27 -0.47
N ARG A 178 8.23 -11.24 0.10
CA ARG A 178 8.93 -11.30 1.39
C ARG A 178 8.25 -10.37 2.39
N GLU A 179 7.82 -10.93 3.52
CA GLU A 179 7.19 -10.18 4.60
C GLU A 179 8.22 -9.82 5.67
N VAL A 180 8.28 -8.54 6.03
CA VAL A 180 9.15 -8.06 7.11
C VAL A 180 8.76 -8.73 8.43
N LYS A 181 9.73 -9.05 9.25
CA LYS A 181 9.64 -9.80 10.53
C LYS A 181 9.34 -11.30 10.40
N ARG A 182 8.81 -11.75 9.26
CA ARG A 182 8.59 -13.18 8.98
C ARG A 182 9.69 -13.78 8.10
N ASP A 183 9.93 -13.17 6.94
CA ASP A 183 10.84 -13.67 5.90
C ASP A 183 12.14 -12.86 5.82
N THR A 184 12.17 -11.69 6.43
CA THR A 184 13.33 -10.78 6.50
C THR A 184 13.26 -9.91 7.76
N LEU A 185 14.38 -9.33 8.15
CA LEU A 185 14.45 -8.48 9.35
C LEU A 185 13.91 -7.07 9.11
N GLY A 186 14.04 -6.53 7.90
CA GLY A 186 13.62 -5.19 7.57
C GLY A 186 13.62 -4.95 6.06
N PHE A 187 13.20 -3.74 5.66
CA PHE A 187 13.16 -3.34 4.25
C PHE A 187 14.54 -3.21 3.64
N SER A 188 15.49 -2.60 4.35
CA SER A 188 16.85 -2.40 3.84
C SER A 188 17.61 -3.70 3.69
N GLU A 189 17.50 -4.63 4.65
CA GLU A 189 18.12 -5.94 4.59
C GLU A 189 17.56 -6.75 3.41
N ALA A 190 16.25 -6.77 3.26
CA ALA A 190 15.60 -7.47 2.17
C ALA A 190 15.96 -6.88 0.81
N LEU A 191 15.97 -5.55 0.66
CA LEU A 191 16.28 -4.89 -0.61
C LEU A 191 17.75 -5.10 -0.99
N ARG A 192 18.67 -5.04 -0.01
CA ARG A 192 20.09 -5.36 -0.23
C ARG A 192 20.30 -6.80 -0.69
N SER A 193 19.52 -7.75 -0.14
CA SER A 193 19.54 -9.14 -0.59
C SER A 193 18.93 -9.28 -1.99
N ALA A 194 17.78 -8.68 -2.21
CA ALA A 194 17.02 -8.75 -3.46
C ALA A 194 17.88 -8.40 -4.69
N LEU A 195 18.76 -7.40 -4.59
CA LEU A 195 19.67 -7.01 -5.68
C LEU A 195 20.66 -8.10 -6.11
N ARG A 196 20.76 -9.20 -5.36
CA ARG A 196 21.58 -10.38 -5.69
C ARG A 196 20.74 -11.61 -6.02
N GLU A 197 19.42 -11.46 -6.08
CA GLU A 197 18.45 -12.52 -6.35
C GLU A 197 17.98 -12.51 -7.81
N ASP A 198 18.68 -11.78 -8.69
CA ASP A 198 18.37 -11.62 -10.11
C ASP A 198 16.96 -11.09 -10.39
N PRO A 199 16.52 -9.99 -9.76
CA PRO A 199 15.22 -9.42 -10.01
C PRO A 199 15.24 -8.50 -11.23
N ASP A 200 14.11 -8.42 -11.93
CA ASP A 200 13.84 -7.39 -12.93
C ASP A 200 12.98 -6.27 -12.33
N ILE A 201 12.04 -6.66 -11.46
CA ILE A 201 11.08 -5.76 -10.81
C ILE A 201 11.15 -5.95 -9.29
N VAL A 202 11.24 -4.84 -8.56
CA VAL A 202 11.22 -4.84 -7.10
C VAL A 202 10.12 -3.91 -6.60
N LEU A 203 9.25 -4.42 -5.73
CA LEU A 203 8.29 -3.60 -4.99
C LEU A 203 8.78 -3.45 -3.55
N VAL A 204 8.94 -2.20 -3.10
CA VAL A 204 9.23 -1.85 -1.71
C VAL A 204 7.97 -1.25 -1.10
N GLY A 205 7.35 -1.97 -0.21
CA GLY A 205 6.03 -1.65 0.36
C GLY A 205 5.97 -0.25 0.99
N GLU A 206 7.08 0.21 1.59
CA GLU A 206 7.21 1.58 2.07
C GLU A 206 8.67 2.05 2.14
N LEU A 207 8.91 3.27 1.67
CA LEU A 207 10.21 3.95 1.72
C LEU A 207 10.23 4.92 2.91
N ARG A 208 10.65 4.44 4.09
CA ARG A 208 10.61 5.21 5.34
C ARG A 208 11.93 5.86 5.72
N ASP A 209 13.02 5.14 5.51
CA ASP A 209 14.34 5.49 6.01
C ASP A 209 15.32 5.75 4.88
N LEU A 210 16.39 6.47 5.22
CA LEU A 210 17.44 6.88 4.30
C LEU A 210 18.08 5.69 3.57
N GLU A 211 18.36 4.60 4.28
CA GLU A 211 19.04 3.44 3.70
C GLU A 211 18.17 2.75 2.67
N THR A 212 16.90 2.52 2.98
CA THR A 212 15.93 1.92 2.05
C THR A 212 15.74 2.79 0.80
N ILE A 213 15.63 4.12 0.97
CA ILE A 213 15.50 5.06 -0.15
C ILE A 213 16.76 5.03 -1.03
N ARG A 214 17.95 5.05 -0.42
CA ARG A 214 19.22 4.98 -1.15
C ARG A 214 19.33 3.70 -1.99
N LEU A 215 19.00 2.56 -1.40
CA LEU A 215 19.01 1.26 -2.10
C LEU A 215 17.99 1.22 -3.24
N ALA A 216 16.79 1.78 -3.05
CA ALA A 216 15.76 1.86 -4.09
C ALA A 216 16.20 2.74 -5.27
N LEU A 217 16.81 3.90 -5.01
CA LEU A 217 17.38 4.77 -6.03
C LEU A 217 18.50 4.07 -6.80
N THR A 218 19.42 3.41 -6.10
CA THR A 218 20.51 2.64 -6.71
C THR A 218 19.96 1.51 -7.58
N ALA A 219 18.97 0.76 -7.11
CA ALA A 219 18.34 -0.31 -7.88
C ALA A 219 17.72 0.22 -9.18
N ALA A 220 16.97 1.33 -9.09
CA ALA A 220 16.33 1.98 -10.24
C ALA A 220 17.35 2.51 -11.26
N GLU A 221 18.50 3.01 -10.79
CA GLU A 221 19.60 3.48 -11.64
C GLU A 221 20.33 2.34 -12.35
N THR A 222 20.53 1.22 -11.63
CA THR A 222 21.35 0.10 -12.11
C THR A 222 20.57 -0.93 -12.94
N GLY A 223 19.32 -0.68 -13.30
CA GLY A 223 18.62 -1.49 -14.29
C GLY A 223 17.32 -2.13 -13.87
N HIS A 224 16.85 -1.92 -12.63
CA HIS A 224 15.63 -2.52 -12.12
C HIS A 224 14.43 -1.56 -12.23
N LEU A 225 13.24 -2.09 -12.48
CA LEU A 225 11.99 -1.36 -12.29
C LEU A 225 11.60 -1.46 -10.81
N VAL A 226 11.58 -0.33 -10.13
CA VAL A 226 11.30 -0.25 -8.68
C VAL A 226 9.97 0.45 -8.46
N PHE A 227 9.06 -0.22 -7.79
CA PHE A 227 7.84 0.36 -7.23
C PHE A 227 8.03 0.63 -5.75
N GLY A 228 7.62 1.81 -5.30
CA GLY A 228 7.70 2.16 -3.88
C GLY A 228 6.52 3.00 -3.42
N THR A 229 6.29 3.07 -2.11
CA THR A 229 5.27 3.94 -1.53
C THR A 229 5.83 4.93 -0.54
N LEU A 230 5.14 6.08 -0.46
CA LEU A 230 5.27 7.08 0.61
C LEU A 230 3.88 7.58 1.03
N HIS A 231 3.83 8.31 2.16
CA HIS A 231 2.57 8.86 2.69
C HIS A 231 2.35 10.34 2.34
N THR A 232 3.03 10.84 1.34
CA THR A 232 2.89 12.22 0.87
C THR A 232 1.63 12.44 0.07
N SER A 233 1.09 13.67 0.06
CA SER A 233 -0.20 14.03 -0.53
C SER A 233 -0.10 14.66 -1.93
N SER A 234 1.11 14.84 -2.46
CA SER A 234 1.33 15.35 -3.82
C SER A 234 2.68 14.90 -4.37
N ALA A 235 2.84 14.95 -5.69
CA ALA A 235 4.09 14.63 -6.36
C ALA A 235 5.25 15.55 -5.92
N ALA A 236 5.01 16.85 -5.83
CA ALA A 236 6.01 17.81 -5.36
C ALA A 236 6.48 17.49 -3.94
N LYS A 237 5.56 17.28 -3.01
CA LYS A 237 5.89 16.87 -1.63
C LYS A 237 6.62 15.54 -1.55
N THR A 238 6.38 14.65 -2.50
CA THR A 238 7.10 13.37 -2.58
C THR A 238 8.56 13.58 -2.89
N ILE A 239 8.88 14.44 -3.84
CA ILE A 239 10.27 14.79 -4.19
C ILE A 239 10.97 15.42 -3.00
N ASP A 240 10.36 16.41 -2.35
CA ASP A 240 10.90 17.03 -1.14
C ASP A 240 11.16 15.98 -0.05
N ARG A 241 10.20 15.10 0.20
CA ARG A 241 10.33 14.07 1.23
C ARG A 241 11.48 13.11 0.98
N VAL A 242 11.67 12.67 -0.27
CA VAL A 242 12.79 11.79 -0.64
C VAL A 242 14.12 12.47 -0.43
N VAL A 243 14.26 13.74 -0.82
CA VAL A 243 15.51 14.50 -0.68
C VAL A 243 15.78 14.87 0.78
N ASP A 244 14.76 15.20 1.54
CA ASP A 244 14.90 15.74 2.90
C ASP A 244 15.33 14.71 3.95
N VAL A 245 15.21 13.41 3.68
CA VAL A 245 15.74 12.39 4.59
C VAL A 245 17.28 12.31 4.57
N PHE A 246 17.92 12.90 3.55
CA PHE A 246 19.37 12.87 3.41
C PHE A 246 20.05 14.08 4.06
N PRO A 247 21.29 13.92 4.57
CA PRO A 247 22.11 15.03 5.03
C PRO A 247 22.29 16.11 3.97
N GLY A 248 22.52 17.35 4.38
CA GLY A 248 22.63 18.51 3.49
C GLY A 248 23.65 18.34 2.38
N GLU A 249 24.81 17.77 2.72
CA GLU A 249 25.90 17.49 1.77
C GLU A 249 25.57 16.45 0.70
N GLU A 250 24.57 15.58 0.93
CA GLU A 250 24.18 14.54 -0.01
C GLU A 250 22.99 14.96 -0.90
N LYS A 251 22.26 16.01 -0.55
CA LYS A 251 21.01 16.39 -1.24
C LYS A 251 21.17 16.65 -2.72
N GLU A 252 22.28 17.26 -3.14
CA GLU A 252 22.55 17.52 -4.56
C GLU A 252 22.74 16.21 -5.34
N MET A 253 23.51 15.29 -4.78
CA MET A 253 23.69 13.96 -5.36
C MET A 253 22.37 13.19 -5.45
N VAL A 254 21.55 13.22 -4.39
CA VAL A 254 20.27 12.55 -4.37
C VAL A 254 19.30 13.14 -5.39
N ARG A 255 19.27 14.47 -5.57
CA ARG A 255 18.49 15.11 -6.63
C ARG A 255 18.94 14.63 -8.02
N SER A 256 20.23 14.51 -8.24
CA SER A 256 20.78 14.00 -9.49
C SER A 256 20.32 12.55 -9.74
N MET A 257 20.52 11.65 -8.76
CA MET A 257 20.09 10.25 -8.87
C MET A 257 18.57 10.15 -9.10
N LEU A 258 17.78 10.91 -8.36
CA LEU A 258 16.32 10.92 -8.49
C LEU A 258 15.89 11.45 -9.86
N SER A 259 16.54 12.50 -10.38
CA SER A 259 16.25 13.05 -11.70
C SER A 259 16.48 12.04 -12.83
N GLU A 260 17.46 11.16 -12.70
CA GLU A 260 17.75 10.12 -13.71
C GLU A 260 16.88 8.88 -13.57
N SER A 261 16.58 8.46 -12.32
CA SER A 261 15.86 7.23 -12.06
C SER A 261 14.34 7.37 -12.05
N LEU A 262 13.79 8.53 -11.67
CA LEU A 262 12.34 8.70 -11.52
C LEU A 262 11.61 8.60 -12.87
N ARG A 263 10.59 7.74 -12.92
CA ARG A 263 9.69 7.60 -14.05
C ARG A 263 8.32 8.23 -13.80
N ALA A 264 7.77 8.04 -12.60
CA ALA A 264 6.49 8.64 -12.23
C ALA A 264 6.32 8.77 -10.72
N VAL A 265 5.52 9.75 -10.32
CA VAL A 265 4.87 9.82 -9.01
C VAL A 265 3.37 9.83 -9.23
N ILE A 266 2.68 8.88 -8.61
CA ILE A 266 1.22 8.74 -8.64
C ILE A 266 0.74 9.04 -7.22
N SER A 267 0.21 10.22 -6.99
CA SER A 267 -0.37 10.61 -5.70
C SER A 267 -1.87 10.35 -5.71
N GLN A 268 -2.37 9.58 -4.76
CA GLN A 268 -3.70 8.98 -4.81
C GLN A 268 -4.54 9.32 -3.59
N THR A 269 -5.82 9.58 -3.81
CA THR A 269 -6.87 9.67 -2.78
C THR A 269 -8.10 8.89 -3.20
N LEU A 270 -8.87 8.36 -2.22
CA LEU A 270 -10.13 7.68 -2.48
C LEU A 270 -11.32 8.61 -2.26
N LEU A 271 -12.31 8.50 -3.15
CA LEU A 271 -13.60 9.18 -3.08
C LEU A 271 -14.75 8.17 -3.08
N LYS A 272 -15.88 8.57 -2.50
CA LYS A 272 -17.13 7.83 -2.61
C LYS A 272 -17.72 7.98 -4.00
N ARG A 273 -18.11 6.86 -4.62
CA ARG A 273 -18.80 6.87 -5.92
C ARG A 273 -20.27 7.17 -5.74
N THR A 274 -20.85 7.88 -6.69
CA THR A 274 -22.29 7.95 -6.88
C THR A 274 -22.80 6.52 -7.16
N GLY A 275 -23.74 6.03 -6.35
CA GLY A 275 -24.25 4.66 -6.48
C GLY A 275 -23.49 3.60 -5.66
N GLY A 276 -22.52 3.98 -4.86
CA GLY A 276 -21.82 3.10 -3.92
C GLY A 276 -20.42 2.68 -4.35
N GLY A 277 -19.65 2.20 -3.39
CA GLY A 277 -18.23 1.88 -3.58
C GLY A 277 -17.32 3.11 -3.56
N ARG A 278 -16.06 2.91 -3.94
CA ARG A 278 -15.03 3.95 -3.96
C ARG A 278 -14.31 3.97 -5.29
N ILE A 279 -13.73 5.11 -5.64
CA ILE A 279 -12.85 5.29 -6.78
C ILE A 279 -11.62 6.09 -6.36
N ALA A 280 -10.47 5.80 -6.97
CA ALA A 280 -9.25 6.55 -6.76
C ALA A 280 -9.21 7.77 -7.71
N ALA A 281 -8.84 8.93 -7.17
CA ALA A 281 -8.40 10.07 -7.95
C ALA A 281 -6.88 10.22 -7.81
N HIS A 282 -6.24 10.61 -8.91
CA HIS A 282 -4.79 10.62 -9.02
C HIS A 282 -4.27 11.98 -9.47
N GLU A 283 -3.23 12.46 -8.81
CA GLU A 283 -2.24 13.36 -9.41
C GLU A 283 -1.14 12.49 -10.00
N ILE A 284 -0.77 12.74 -11.25
CA ILE A 284 0.23 11.95 -11.98
C ILE A 284 1.32 12.88 -12.50
N MET A 285 2.53 12.68 -12.04
CA MET A 285 3.73 13.35 -12.54
C MET A 285 4.62 12.33 -13.25
N ILE A 286 5.02 12.62 -14.48
CA ILE A 286 5.92 11.77 -15.28
C ILE A 286 7.30 12.42 -15.35
N GLY A 287 8.34 11.62 -15.27
CA GLY A 287 9.74 12.04 -15.34
C GLY A 287 10.16 12.52 -16.73
N THR A 288 9.47 13.53 -17.27
CA THR A 288 9.86 14.20 -18.50
C THR A 288 11.17 14.98 -18.32
N PRO A 289 11.88 15.35 -19.41
CA PRO A 289 13.07 16.18 -19.29
C PRO A 289 12.87 17.46 -18.47
N ALA A 290 11.69 18.10 -18.61
CA ALA A 290 11.33 19.30 -17.85
C ALA A 290 11.24 18.99 -16.34
N ILE A 291 10.51 17.93 -15.95
CA ILE A 291 10.39 17.51 -14.55
C ILE A 291 11.76 17.12 -13.97
N ARG A 292 12.56 16.36 -14.70
CA ARG A 292 13.90 15.97 -14.27
C ARG A 292 14.80 17.18 -14.01
N ASN A 293 14.72 18.20 -14.86
CA ASN A 293 15.48 19.43 -14.67
C ASN A 293 15.03 20.18 -13.41
N LEU A 294 13.72 20.27 -13.15
CA LEU A 294 13.18 20.88 -11.93
C LEU A 294 13.63 20.15 -10.66
N ILE A 295 13.71 18.81 -10.71
CA ILE A 295 14.25 18.01 -9.59
C ILE A 295 15.72 18.34 -9.36
N ARG A 296 16.53 18.32 -10.40
CA ARG A 296 17.97 18.57 -10.33
C ARG A 296 18.29 19.96 -9.79
N GLU A 297 17.53 20.97 -10.21
CA GLU A 297 17.71 22.34 -9.76
C GLU A 297 17.02 22.65 -8.42
N GLY A 298 16.27 21.72 -7.85
CA GLY A 298 15.51 21.92 -6.61
C GLY A 298 14.35 22.90 -6.74
N LYS A 299 13.82 23.10 -7.97
CA LYS A 299 12.72 24.02 -8.27
C LYS A 299 11.36 23.36 -8.11
N ILE A 300 11.10 22.81 -6.94
CA ILE A 300 9.91 22.00 -6.64
C ILE A 300 8.61 22.79 -6.81
N ALA A 301 8.61 24.07 -6.43
CA ALA A 301 7.42 24.94 -6.57
C ALA A 301 6.90 25.06 -8.03
N GLN A 302 7.75 24.84 -9.02
CA GLN A 302 7.36 24.92 -10.44
C GLN A 302 6.77 23.61 -10.99
N MET A 303 6.85 22.50 -10.23
CA MET A 303 6.38 21.19 -10.70
C MET A 303 4.89 21.17 -10.95
N TYR A 304 4.08 21.82 -10.12
CA TYR A 304 2.63 21.86 -10.28
C TYR A 304 2.23 22.40 -11.66
N SER A 305 2.83 23.50 -12.10
CA SER A 305 2.56 24.07 -13.43
C SER A 305 2.95 23.11 -14.57
N SER A 306 4.09 22.41 -14.41
CA SER A 306 4.52 21.40 -15.38
C SER A 306 3.59 20.19 -15.43
N ILE A 307 3.05 19.75 -14.29
CA ILE A 307 2.04 18.69 -14.24
C ILE A 307 0.75 19.15 -14.93
N GLN A 308 0.28 20.35 -14.61
CA GLN A 308 -0.96 20.92 -15.14
C GLN A 308 -0.96 21.02 -16.67
N THR A 309 0.18 21.33 -17.27
CA THR A 309 0.34 21.48 -18.72
C THR A 309 0.84 20.21 -19.42
N GLY A 310 1.17 19.19 -18.66
CA GLY A 310 1.80 17.95 -19.16
C GLY A 310 0.85 16.84 -19.59
N GLN A 311 -0.39 17.13 -19.95
CA GLN A 311 -1.41 16.14 -20.30
C GLN A 311 -0.99 15.24 -21.47
N SER A 312 -0.27 15.76 -22.46
CA SER A 312 0.23 14.97 -23.60
C SER A 312 1.23 13.88 -23.19
N ALA A 313 1.89 14.04 -22.04
CA ALA A 313 2.79 13.04 -21.45
C ALA A 313 2.08 12.10 -20.46
N GLY A 314 0.76 12.22 -20.31
CA GLY A 314 -0.03 11.44 -19.35
C GLY A 314 -0.07 12.03 -17.93
N MET A 315 0.41 13.27 -17.74
CA MET A 315 0.33 13.98 -16.46
C MET A 315 -1.06 14.58 -16.24
N GLN A 316 -1.45 14.67 -14.99
CA GLN A 316 -2.66 15.40 -14.56
C GLN A 316 -2.50 15.86 -13.11
N THR A 317 -3.12 17.00 -12.78
CA THR A 317 -3.27 17.41 -11.39
C THR A 317 -4.44 16.67 -10.74
N LEU A 318 -4.47 16.65 -9.41
CA LEU A 318 -5.60 16.07 -8.67
C LEU A 318 -6.91 16.78 -9.05
N ASP A 319 -6.91 18.12 -9.14
CA ASP A 319 -8.12 18.91 -9.44
C ASP A 319 -8.63 18.64 -10.87
N GLN A 320 -7.75 18.44 -11.86
CA GLN A 320 -8.15 18.00 -13.21
C GLN A 320 -8.84 16.63 -13.18
N CYS A 321 -8.27 15.67 -12.43
CA CYS A 321 -8.87 14.34 -12.25
C CYS A 321 -10.25 14.43 -11.58
N LEU A 322 -10.37 15.23 -10.53
CA LEU A 322 -11.64 15.44 -9.83
C LEU A 322 -12.70 16.06 -10.72
N THR A 323 -12.33 17.07 -11.52
CA THR A 323 -13.24 17.71 -12.49
C THR A 323 -13.78 16.70 -13.50
N ASP A 324 -12.90 15.83 -14.03
CA ASP A 324 -13.30 14.77 -14.96
C ASP A 324 -14.25 13.76 -14.33
N LEU A 325 -13.98 13.34 -13.09
CA LEU A 325 -14.85 12.39 -12.37
C LEU A 325 -16.23 12.97 -12.08
N VAL A 326 -16.32 14.26 -11.75
CA VAL A 326 -17.59 14.98 -11.57
C VAL A 326 -18.33 15.12 -12.91
N ALA A 327 -17.64 15.50 -13.98
CA ALA A 327 -18.23 15.64 -15.31
C ALA A 327 -18.81 14.32 -15.83
N LYS A 328 -18.18 13.19 -15.51
CA LYS A 328 -18.67 11.84 -15.84
C LYS A 328 -19.77 11.33 -14.88
N GLY A 329 -20.16 12.10 -13.86
CA GLY A 329 -21.15 11.70 -12.86
C GLY A 329 -20.70 10.55 -11.93
N VAL A 330 -19.42 10.22 -11.91
CA VAL A 330 -18.86 9.13 -11.10
C VAL A 330 -18.77 9.51 -9.63
N VAL A 331 -18.49 10.79 -9.36
CA VAL A 331 -18.35 11.36 -8.02
C VAL A 331 -19.20 12.62 -7.92
N SER A 332 -19.79 12.87 -6.74
CA SER A 332 -20.53 14.11 -6.50
C SER A 332 -19.59 15.31 -6.41
N LYS A 333 -20.12 16.49 -6.75
CA LYS A 333 -19.37 17.75 -6.65
C LYS A 333 -18.88 18.03 -5.23
N ASP A 334 -19.71 17.74 -4.24
CA ASP A 334 -19.37 17.96 -2.81
C ASP A 334 -18.22 17.05 -2.35
N GLU A 335 -18.25 15.77 -2.74
CA GLU A 335 -17.17 14.82 -2.44
C GLU A 335 -15.84 15.23 -3.10
N ALA A 336 -15.90 15.69 -4.36
CA ALA A 336 -14.74 16.19 -5.10
C ALA A 336 -14.17 17.45 -4.44
N ARG A 337 -15.01 18.44 -4.10
CA ARG A 337 -14.58 19.68 -3.42
C ARG A 337 -13.92 19.41 -2.07
N TYR A 338 -14.39 18.40 -1.35
CA TYR A 338 -13.77 18.02 -0.07
C TYR A 338 -12.31 17.59 -0.24
N LYS A 339 -11.96 16.97 -1.35
CA LYS A 339 -10.61 16.45 -1.67
C LYS A 339 -9.76 17.38 -2.52
N ALA A 340 -10.34 18.38 -3.14
CA ALA A 340 -9.66 19.28 -4.05
C ALA A 340 -8.60 20.14 -3.35
N SER A 341 -7.51 20.40 -4.07
CA SER A 341 -6.49 21.37 -3.65
C SER A 341 -7.01 22.81 -3.79
N ASN A 342 -7.73 23.09 -4.87
CA ASN A 342 -8.45 24.34 -5.08
C ASN A 342 -9.96 24.08 -5.10
N LYS A 343 -10.62 24.41 -4.00
CA LYS A 343 -12.06 24.17 -3.81
C LYS A 343 -12.96 25.04 -4.71
N ASP A 344 -12.44 26.12 -5.22
CA ASP A 344 -13.18 27.06 -6.07
C ASP A 344 -13.12 26.67 -7.55
N ALA A 345 -12.26 25.73 -7.92
CA ALA A 345 -12.11 25.24 -9.29
C ALA A 345 -13.13 24.13 -9.65
N LEU A 346 -13.92 23.64 -8.67
CA LEU A 346 -14.91 22.55 -8.81
C LEU A 346 -16.37 23.07 -8.65
#